data_1fc09220e7bb797a7fba90ab3209c40c
#
_entry.id   1fc09220e7bb797a7fba90ab3209c40c
#
_cell.length_a   1.000
_cell.length_b   1.000
_cell.length_c   1.000
_cell.angle_alpha   90.00
_cell.angle_beta   90.00
_cell.angle_gamma   90.00
#
_symmetry.space_group_name_H-M   'P 1'
#
loop_
_entity.id
_entity.type
_entity.pdbx_description
1 polymer ?
#
loop_
_entity_poly.entity_id
_entity_poly.type
_entity_poly.pdbx_seq_one_letter_code
_entity_poly.pdbx_strand_id
1 'polypeptide(L)'
;MNRKIVWGISLLLLLVCATCLVHADPTTEVHVIKYAEDGTILVETTVSYQWMGGNLPVYGDGVAHYYHQGPVFECDKWDKNETKNLKDKGAVKGTDVKDLCDLVGGMSPGDEVMIHAQDGYHVEFGYTNVYEPQPRQGPIALCWYCGEDTEVGERQGKGYPPDYFMGMRLVFFADDHVFGHWDMHECLPEKCQHFYGDMYPSTNGLSVKWVDEIRIHTGGYTGDAGGPAKSMPTPTSSPMPGFEAVFAIAGLLLAT
;
A
#
# COMPACT_ATOMS: atom_id res chain seq x y z
N MET A 1 49.50 16.59 -9.35
CA MET A 1 48.38 15.88 -8.68
C MET A 1 48.66 14.38 -8.74
N ASN A 2 48.85 13.75 -7.57
CA ASN A 2 49.39 12.40 -7.47
C ASN A 2 48.40 11.36 -8.01
N ARG A 3 48.81 10.53 -9.00
CA ARG A 3 47.97 9.48 -9.65
C ARG A 3 47.29 8.56 -8.61
N LYS A 4 47.90 8.32 -7.46
CA LYS A 4 47.31 7.52 -6.38
C LYS A 4 46.10 8.17 -5.70
N ILE A 5 46.02 9.50 -5.68
CA ILE A 5 44.88 10.24 -5.11
C ILE A 5 43.68 10.16 -6.07
N VAL A 6 43.93 10.24 -7.39
CA VAL A 6 42.87 10.12 -8.41
C VAL A 6 42.22 8.73 -8.38
N TRP A 7 43.01 7.68 -8.21
CA TRP A 7 42.50 6.30 -8.09
C TRP A 7 41.67 6.09 -6.81
N GLY A 8 42.08 6.69 -5.69
CA GLY A 8 41.33 6.64 -4.43
C GLY A 8 39.97 7.33 -4.51
N ILE A 9 39.92 8.50 -5.16
CA ILE A 9 38.65 9.25 -5.34
C ILE A 9 37.71 8.51 -6.32
N SER A 10 38.23 7.94 -7.41
CA SER A 10 37.41 7.14 -8.34
C SER A 10 36.84 5.88 -7.69
N LEU A 11 37.60 5.20 -6.81
CA LEU A 11 37.12 4.04 -6.09
C LEU A 11 36.05 4.41 -5.05
N LEU A 12 36.22 5.55 -4.37
CA LEU A 12 35.23 6.06 -3.41
C LEU A 12 33.93 6.48 -4.10
N LEU A 13 33.99 7.11 -5.28
CA LEU A 13 32.82 7.48 -6.08
C LEU A 13 32.06 6.25 -6.58
N LEU A 14 32.78 5.18 -6.96
CA LEU A 14 32.15 3.91 -7.38
C LEU A 14 31.46 3.20 -6.21
N LEU A 15 31.98 3.32 -4.99
CA LEU A 15 31.38 2.72 -3.80
C LEU A 15 30.09 3.45 -3.36
N VAL A 16 30.01 4.76 -3.59
CA VAL A 16 28.82 5.57 -3.26
C VAL A 16 27.68 5.37 -4.26
N CYS A 17 27.97 4.96 -5.51
CA CYS A 17 26.95 4.65 -6.50
C CYS A 17 26.29 3.26 -6.33
N ALA A 18 26.78 2.44 -5.43
CA ALA A 18 26.19 1.14 -5.11
C ALA A 18 25.14 1.22 -3.97
N THR A 19 24.40 2.32 -3.87
CA THR A 19 23.14 2.31 -3.13
C THR A 19 22.17 1.46 -3.95
N CYS A 20 22.09 0.19 -3.62
CA CYS A 20 20.99 -0.66 -4.09
C CYS A 20 19.69 0.05 -3.75
N LEU A 21 18.98 0.53 -4.75
CA LEU A 21 17.56 0.85 -4.60
C LEU A 21 16.90 -0.49 -4.24
N VAL A 22 16.64 -0.69 -2.96
CA VAL A 22 15.80 -1.79 -2.50
C VAL A 22 14.41 -1.45 -3.04
N HIS A 23 14.09 -1.96 -4.23
CA HIS A 23 12.71 -2.01 -4.69
C HIS A 23 12.04 -3.13 -3.89
N ALA A 24 10.89 -2.85 -3.31
CA ALA A 24 10.05 -3.92 -2.81
C ALA A 24 9.68 -4.80 -4.00
N ASP A 25 9.93 -6.10 -3.89
CA ASP A 25 9.51 -7.06 -4.90
C ASP A 25 8.00 -7.25 -4.81
N PRO A 26 7.30 -7.47 -5.95
CA PRO A 26 5.88 -7.80 -5.95
C PRO A 26 5.59 -9.00 -5.05
N THR A 27 4.56 -8.87 -4.21
CA THR A 27 4.14 -9.97 -3.34
C THR A 27 3.47 -11.08 -4.14
N THR A 28 3.74 -12.31 -3.80
CA THR A 28 3.15 -13.51 -4.43
C THR A 28 2.31 -14.33 -3.47
N GLU A 29 2.40 -14.03 -2.18
CA GLU A 29 1.70 -14.69 -1.08
C GLU A 29 1.21 -13.63 -0.10
N VAL A 30 0.12 -13.91 0.58
CA VAL A 30 -0.42 -13.10 1.68
C VAL A 30 -0.61 -13.97 2.91
N HIS A 31 -0.17 -13.46 4.06
CA HIS A 31 -0.38 -14.07 5.36
C HIS A 31 -1.64 -13.48 6.00
N VAL A 32 -2.65 -14.31 6.22
CA VAL A 32 -3.92 -13.93 6.84
C VAL A 32 -3.92 -14.41 8.28
N ILE A 33 -4.14 -13.48 9.22
CA ILE A 33 -4.01 -13.72 10.66
C ILE A 33 -5.24 -13.17 11.38
N LYS A 34 -5.79 -13.94 12.31
CA LYS A 34 -6.82 -13.46 13.25
C LYS A 34 -6.25 -13.41 14.66
N TYR A 35 -6.36 -12.24 15.27
CA TYR A 35 -5.95 -11.97 16.65
C TYR A 35 -7.15 -11.91 17.58
N ALA A 36 -6.99 -12.41 18.81
CA ALA A 36 -7.89 -12.14 19.92
C ALA A 36 -7.72 -10.68 20.41
N GLU A 37 -8.63 -10.21 21.27
CA GLU A 37 -8.56 -8.88 21.90
C GLU A 37 -7.26 -8.64 22.69
N ASP A 38 -6.66 -9.70 23.25
CA ASP A 38 -5.41 -9.64 23.99
C ASP A 38 -4.15 -9.71 23.08
N GLY A 39 -4.34 -9.73 21.76
CA GLY A 39 -3.28 -9.80 20.77
C GLY A 39 -2.70 -11.19 20.52
N THR A 40 -3.26 -12.24 21.12
CA THR A 40 -2.83 -13.62 20.80
C THR A 40 -3.37 -14.05 19.44
N ILE A 41 -2.57 -14.83 18.68
CA ILE A 41 -2.99 -15.39 17.40
C ILE A 41 -4.01 -16.51 17.67
N LEU A 42 -5.20 -16.39 17.08
CA LEU A 42 -6.24 -17.42 17.13
C LEU A 42 -6.09 -18.42 15.98
N VAL A 43 -5.96 -17.90 14.76
CA VAL A 43 -5.83 -18.70 13.54
C VAL A 43 -5.01 -17.91 12.53
N GLU A 44 -4.19 -18.61 11.74
CA GLU A 44 -3.42 -18.01 10.66
C GLU A 44 -3.29 -18.97 9.47
N THR A 45 -3.10 -18.42 8.29
CA THR A 45 -2.81 -19.17 7.06
C THR A 45 -2.05 -18.30 6.06
N THR A 46 -1.30 -18.93 5.17
CA THR A 46 -0.65 -18.23 4.05
C THR A 46 -1.18 -18.79 2.75
N VAL A 47 -1.56 -17.92 1.82
CA VAL A 47 -2.05 -18.31 0.51
C VAL A 47 -1.35 -17.53 -0.60
N SER A 48 -1.02 -18.23 -1.70
CA SER A 48 -0.46 -17.58 -2.88
C SER A 48 -1.55 -17.06 -3.82
N TYR A 49 -1.18 -16.13 -4.72
CA TYR A 49 -2.13 -15.64 -5.72
C TYR A 49 -2.64 -16.75 -6.64
N GLN A 50 -1.81 -17.76 -6.97
CA GLN A 50 -2.22 -18.91 -7.75
C GLN A 50 -3.30 -19.72 -7.02
N TRP A 51 -3.09 -19.93 -5.72
CA TRP A 51 -4.06 -20.65 -4.90
C TRP A 51 -5.38 -19.87 -4.81
N MET A 52 -5.33 -18.56 -4.56
CA MET A 52 -6.51 -17.69 -4.53
C MET A 52 -7.30 -17.76 -5.84
N GLY A 53 -6.64 -17.62 -6.98
CA GLY A 53 -7.28 -17.66 -8.29
C GLY A 53 -7.91 -19.02 -8.66
N GLY A 54 -7.45 -20.10 -8.02
CA GLY A 54 -7.97 -21.46 -8.24
C GLY A 54 -9.01 -21.93 -7.23
N ASN A 55 -9.12 -21.30 -6.06
CA ASN A 55 -9.93 -21.80 -4.94
C ASN A 55 -10.95 -20.79 -4.38
N LEU A 56 -10.80 -19.50 -4.68
CA LEU A 56 -11.69 -18.45 -4.19
C LEU A 56 -12.40 -17.74 -5.36
N PRO A 57 -13.52 -17.05 -5.11
CA PRO A 57 -14.16 -16.22 -6.12
C PRO A 57 -13.20 -15.16 -6.67
N VAL A 58 -13.23 -14.94 -7.99
CA VAL A 58 -12.42 -13.95 -8.68
C VAL A 58 -13.27 -12.75 -9.03
N TYR A 59 -12.88 -11.59 -8.57
CA TYR A 59 -13.49 -10.30 -8.88
C TYR A 59 -12.70 -9.61 -10.00
N GLY A 60 -13.42 -8.85 -10.83
CA GLY A 60 -12.88 -8.19 -12.01
C GLY A 60 -12.69 -9.13 -13.20
N ASP A 61 -12.68 -8.55 -14.39
CA ASP A 61 -12.60 -9.29 -15.67
C ASP A 61 -11.20 -9.17 -16.32
N GLY A 62 -10.34 -8.29 -15.80
CA GLY A 62 -9.04 -8.00 -16.40
C GLY A 62 -9.12 -7.15 -17.68
N VAL A 63 -10.27 -6.49 -17.93
CA VAL A 63 -10.53 -5.62 -19.08
C VAL A 63 -11.03 -4.24 -18.62
N ALA A 64 -11.97 -4.20 -17.67
CA ALA A 64 -12.48 -2.96 -17.10
C ALA A 64 -11.44 -2.36 -16.15
N HIS A 65 -11.18 -1.05 -16.30
CA HIS A 65 -10.29 -0.31 -15.44
C HIS A 65 -11.02 0.22 -14.21
N TYR A 66 -10.32 0.27 -13.08
CA TYR A 66 -10.80 0.87 -11.84
C TYR A 66 -9.97 2.09 -11.48
N TYR A 67 -10.60 3.06 -10.84
CA TYR A 67 -9.98 4.35 -10.54
C TYR A 67 -10.14 4.71 -9.06
N HIS A 68 -9.07 5.25 -8.48
CA HIS A 68 -9.10 5.91 -7.18
C HIS A 68 -8.76 7.38 -7.35
N GLN A 69 -9.29 8.24 -6.49
CA GLN A 69 -9.05 9.66 -6.58
C GLN A 69 -7.84 10.06 -5.73
N GLY A 70 -6.87 10.72 -6.33
CA GLY A 70 -5.75 11.36 -5.64
C GLY A 70 -6.17 12.70 -5.03
N PRO A 71 -5.33 13.36 -4.20
CA PRO A 71 -5.69 14.61 -3.53
C PRO A 71 -6.02 15.72 -4.54
N VAL A 72 -7.06 16.50 -4.23
CA VAL A 72 -7.44 17.72 -4.96
C VAL A 72 -7.24 18.89 -4.02
N PHE A 73 -6.39 19.83 -4.41
CA PHE A 73 -5.95 20.95 -3.57
C PHE A 73 -6.85 22.19 -3.66
N GLU A 74 -7.78 22.18 -4.59
CA GLU A 74 -8.72 23.24 -4.87
C GLU A 74 -10.15 22.76 -4.56
N CYS A 75 -11.02 23.66 -4.13
CA CYS A 75 -12.45 23.40 -3.93
C CYS A 75 -12.84 22.79 -2.56
N ASP A 76 -14.12 22.54 -2.43
CA ASP A 76 -14.69 21.78 -1.31
C ASP A 76 -14.18 20.34 -1.35
N LYS A 77 -13.55 19.91 -0.27
CA LYS A 77 -12.96 18.56 -0.16
C LYS A 77 -13.98 17.43 -0.35
N TRP A 78 -15.25 17.72 -0.16
CA TRP A 78 -16.35 16.78 -0.24
C TRP A 78 -17.33 17.10 -1.38
N ASP A 79 -16.86 17.77 -2.45
CA ASP A 79 -17.68 17.96 -3.64
C ASP A 79 -17.94 16.62 -4.33
N LYS A 80 -19.22 16.20 -4.30
CA LYS A 80 -19.68 14.94 -4.90
C LYS A 80 -19.52 14.88 -6.43
N ASN A 81 -19.30 16.01 -7.08
CA ASN A 81 -19.14 16.11 -8.53
C ASN A 81 -17.66 16.25 -8.92
N GLU A 82 -16.73 16.22 -7.96
CA GLU A 82 -15.32 16.35 -8.25
C GLU A 82 -14.76 15.05 -8.87
N THR A 83 -14.23 15.17 -10.08
CA THR A 83 -13.70 14.05 -10.87
C THR A 83 -12.22 14.22 -11.27
N LYS A 84 -11.56 15.26 -10.71
CA LYS A 84 -10.15 15.50 -10.99
C LYS A 84 -9.24 14.48 -10.30
N ASN A 85 -8.05 14.35 -10.86
CA ASN A 85 -6.95 13.57 -10.28
C ASN A 85 -7.28 12.08 -10.08
N LEU A 86 -8.10 11.50 -10.96
CA LEU A 86 -8.35 10.07 -10.97
C LEU A 86 -7.06 9.31 -11.32
N LYS A 87 -6.76 8.30 -10.55
CA LYS A 87 -5.60 7.41 -10.68
C LYS A 87 -6.08 6.05 -11.13
N ASP A 88 -5.74 5.71 -12.33
CA ASP A 88 -6.02 4.41 -12.92
C ASP A 88 -5.31 3.28 -12.14
N LYS A 89 -6.04 2.23 -11.81
CA LYS A 89 -5.54 1.01 -11.13
C LYS A 89 -5.34 -0.16 -12.09
N GLY A 90 -5.56 0.09 -13.38
CA GLY A 90 -5.50 -0.93 -14.43
C GLY A 90 -6.73 -1.81 -14.50
N ALA A 91 -6.71 -2.69 -15.49
CA ALA A 91 -7.73 -3.72 -15.69
C ALA A 91 -7.40 -4.94 -14.83
N VAL A 92 -7.86 -4.93 -13.58
CA VAL A 92 -7.40 -5.88 -12.56
C VAL A 92 -8.33 -7.05 -12.32
N LYS A 93 -7.75 -8.15 -11.77
CA LYS A 93 -8.48 -9.25 -11.12
C LYS A 93 -7.92 -9.46 -9.73
N GLY A 94 -8.79 -9.86 -8.81
CA GLY A 94 -8.40 -10.09 -7.43
C GLY A 94 -9.38 -10.99 -6.69
N THR A 95 -9.11 -11.15 -5.40
CA THR A 95 -9.94 -11.88 -4.44
C THR A 95 -10.45 -10.89 -3.41
N ASP A 96 -11.72 -10.96 -3.04
CA ASP A 96 -12.31 -10.11 -2.00
C ASP A 96 -11.58 -10.35 -0.67
N VAL A 97 -11.28 -9.28 0.05
CA VAL A 97 -10.71 -9.33 1.41
C VAL A 97 -11.62 -10.11 2.34
N LYS A 98 -12.94 -10.04 2.16
CA LYS A 98 -13.89 -10.87 2.89
C LYS A 98 -13.59 -12.37 2.78
N ASP A 99 -13.39 -12.86 1.53
CA ASP A 99 -13.13 -14.26 1.30
C ASP A 99 -11.78 -14.72 1.90
N LEU A 100 -10.80 -13.80 1.97
CA LEU A 100 -9.52 -14.03 2.65
C LEU A 100 -9.70 -14.06 4.17
N CYS A 101 -10.48 -13.15 4.73
CA CYS A 101 -10.80 -13.16 6.16
C CYS A 101 -11.52 -14.45 6.57
N ASP A 102 -12.41 -14.97 5.72
CA ASP A 102 -13.18 -16.19 5.98
C ASP A 102 -12.29 -17.44 6.13
N LEU A 103 -11.07 -17.44 5.54
CA LEU A 103 -10.10 -18.53 5.70
C LEU A 103 -9.64 -18.73 7.15
N VAL A 104 -9.72 -17.69 7.97
CA VAL A 104 -9.33 -17.72 9.37
C VAL A 104 -10.51 -17.50 10.33
N GLY A 105 -11.74 -17.80 9.85
CA GLY A 105 -12.98 -17.72 10.64
C GLY A 105 -13.69 -16.38 10.58
N GLY A 106 -13.33 -15.52 9.63
CA GLY A 106 -14.03 -14.28 9.30
C GLY A 106 -13.96 -13.19 10.37
N MET A 107 -14.69 -12.10 10.12
CA MET A 107 -14.88 -10.99 11.05
C MET A 107 -16.27 -11.04 11.69
N SER A 108 -16.42 -10.40 12.84
CA SER A 108 -17.68 -10.11 13.51
C SER A 108 -17.89 -8.60 13.59
N PRO A 109 -19.14 -8.12 13.78
CA PRO A 109 -19.37 -6.70 14.06
C PRO A 109 -18.52 -6.23 15.25
N GLY A 110 -17.75 -5.17 15.03
CA GLY A 110 -16.78 -4.64 16.00
C GLY A 110 -15.33 -5.03 15.71
N ASP A 111 -15.09 -6.07 14.90
CA ASP A 111 -13.74 -6.41 14.43
C ASP A 111 -13.27 -5.41 13.36
N GLU A 112 -11.96 -5.27 13.25
CA GLU A 112 -11.30 -4.50 12.20
C GLU A 112 -10.25 -5.35 11.48
N VAL A 113 -10.13 -5.15 10.19
CA VAL A 113 -9.07 -5.75 9.39
C VAL A 113 -8.05 -4.69 9.01
N MET A 114 -6.78 -4.99 9.24
CA MET A 114 -5.64 -4.23 8.77
C MET A 114 -5.08 -4.90 7.52
N ILE A 115 -4.88 -4.13 6.46
CA ILE A 115 -4.19 -4.53 5.24
C ILE A 115 -2.79 -3.94 5.29
N HIS A 116 -1.78 -4.78 5.41
CA HIS A 116 -0.39 -4.39 5.63
C HIS A 116 0.47 -4.68 4.40
N ALA A 117 1.43 -3.82 4.13
CA ALA A 117 2.39 -3.92 3.03
C ALA A 117 3.82 -4.17 3.54
N GLN A 118 4.67 -4.73 2.69
CA GLN A 118 6.07 -5.03 2.99
C GLN A 118 6.90 -3.83 3.46
N ASP A 119 6.53 -2.61 3.04
CA ASP A 119 7.20 -1.37 3.45
C ASP A 119 6.73 -0.83 4.80
N GLY A 120 5.75 -1.50 5.42
CA GLY A 120 5.15 -1.13 6.71
C GLY A 120 3.94 -0.22 6.58
N TYR A 121 3.56 0.20 5.36
CA TYR A 121 2.32 0.94 5.16
C TYR A 121 1.11 0.05 5.41
N HIS A 122 0.05 0.58 6.03
CA HIS A 122 -1.17 -0.16 6.29
C HIS A 122 -2.39 0.76 6.30
N VAL A 123 -3.56 0.15 6.12
CA VAL A 123 -4.89 0.75 6.25
C VAL A 123 -5.81 -0.20 6.98
N GLU A 124 -6.83 0.32 7.66
CA GLU A 124 -7.79 -0.47 8.41
C GLU A 124 -9.21 -0.26 7.89
N PHE A 125 -10.03 -1.34 7.99
CA PHE A 125 -11.44 -1.31 7.64
C PHE A 125 -12.26 -2.06 8.67
N GLY A 126 -13.45 -1.53 8.98
CA GLY A 126 -14.41 -2.19 9.85
C GLY A 126 -15.20 -3.29 9.14
N TYR A 127 -15.89 -4.11 9.94
CA TYR A 127 -16.75 -5.20 9.47
C TYR A 127 -17.69 -4.79 8.31
N THR A 128 -18.40 -3.67 8.46
CA THR A 128 -19.38 -3.22 7.45
C THR A 128 -18.74 -2.93 6.10
N ASN A 129 -17.53 -2.40 6.07
CA ASN A 129 -16.83 -2.11 4.81
C ASN A 129 -16.39 -3.38 4.08
N VAL A 130 -16.15 -4.47 4.79
CA VAL A 130 -15.68 -5.73 4.23
C VAL A 130 -16.84 -6.68 3.91
N TYR A 131 -17.84 -6.78 4.80
CA TYR A 131 -18.92 -7.77 4.70
C TYR A 131 -20.23 -7.22 4.14
N GLU A 132 -20.45 -5.92 4.25
CA GLU A 132 -21.70 -5.24 3.86
C GLU A 132 -21.41 -3.94 3.06
N PRO A 133 -20.47 -3.97 2.07
CA PRO A 133 -20.08 -2.76 1.38
C PRO A 133 -21.25 -2.15 0.60
N GLN A 134 -21.37 -0.83 0.63
CA GLN A 134 -22.29 -0.13 -0.25
C GLN A 134 -21.84 -0.26 -1.71
N PRO A 135 -22.76 -0.26 -2.71
CA PRO A 135 -22.39 -0.41 -4.13
C PRO A 135 -21.34 0.61 -4.60
N ARG A 136 -21.42 1.86 -4.15
CA ARG A 136 -20.45 2.92 -4.47
C ARG A 136 -19.04 2.67 -3.93
N GLN A 137 -18.90 1.84 -2.90
CA GLN A 137 -17.60 1.35 -2.43
C GLN A 137 -17.19 0.10 -3.18
N GLY A 138 -18.14 -0.81 -3.36
CA GLY A 138 -17.93 -2.15 -3.86
C GLY A 138 -17.08 -3.03 -2.94
N PRO A 139 -16.85 -4.28 -3.32
CA PRO A 139 -15.90 -5.18 -2.65
C PRO A 139 -14.49 -4.60 -2.61
N ILE A 140 -13.79 -4.82 -1.49
CA ILE A 140 -12.37 -4.47 -1.36
C ILE A 140 -11.57 -5.70 -1.80
N ALA A 141 -10.93 -5.65 -2.97
CA ALA A 141 -10.23 -6.79 -3.52
C ALA A 141 -8.70 -6.66 -3.43
N LEU A 142 -8.06 -7.75 -3.02
CA LEU A 142 -6.61 -7.94 -3.16
C LEU A 142 -6.33 -8.40 -4.60
N CYS A 143 -5.88 -7.47 -5.44
CA CYS A 143 -5.66 -7.70 -6.86
C CYS A 143 -4.28 -8.31 -7.11
N TRP A 144 -4.27 -9.44 -7.81
CA TRP A 144 -3.09 -10.25 -8.15
C TRP A 144 -2.89 -10.44 -9.65
N TYR A 145 -3.68 -9.79 -10.48
CA TYR A 145 -3.54 -9.81 -11.94
C TYR A 145 -3.93 -8.43 -12.51
N CYS A 146 -3.18 -7.97 -13.49
CA CYS A 146 -3.48 -6.78 -14.27
C CYS A 146 -3.49 -7.14 -15.76
N GLY A 147 -4.66 -7.09 -16.39
CA GLY A 147 -4.84 -7.46 -17.80
C GLY A 147 -4.36 -6.37 -18.75
N GLU A 148 -4.52 -5.11 -18.35
CA GLU A 148 -4.06 -3.95 -19.09
C GLU A 148 -3.50 -2.90 -18.13
N ASP A 149 -2.26 -2.48 -18.39
CA ASP A 149 -1.57 -1.45 -17.61
C ASP A 149 -2.11 -0.06 -17.92
N THR A 150 -1.88 0.88 -17.03
CA THR A 150 -2.29 2.27 -17.20
C THR A 150 -1.53 2.92 -18.37
N GLU A 151 -2.24 3.68 -19.19
CA GLU A 151 -1.61 4.48 -20.23
C GLU A 151 -1.04 5.79 -19.67
N VAL A 152 -1.72 6.34 -18.65
CA VAL A 152 -1.38 7.62 -18.02
C VAL A 152 -1.30 7.45 -16.51
N GLY A 153 -0.21 7.95 -15.93
CA GLY A 153 0.02 7.91 -14.49
C GLY A 153 1.04 6.85 -14.07
N GLU A 154 0.88 6.31 -12.88
CA GLU A 154 1.80 5.33 -12.31
C GLU A 154 1.61 3.96 -12.99
N ARG A 155 2.65 3.51 -13.72
CA ARG A 155 2.67 2.18 -14.32
C ARG A 155 2.57 1.11 -13.26
N GLN A 156 1.89 0.00 -13.58
CA GLN A 156 1.63 -1.09 -12.64
C GLN A 156 2.17 -2.43 -13.11
N GLY A 157 2.47 -2.55 -14.39
CA GLY A 157 2.82 -3.80 -15.04
C GLY A 157 1.59 -4.54 -15.54
N LYS A 158 1.82 -5.63 -16.27
CA LYS A 158 0.76 -6.40 -16.92
C LYS A 158 1.00 -7.90 -16.72
N GLY A 159 -0.02 -8.62 -16.34
CA GLY A 159 0.05 -10.05 -16.06
C GLY A 159 -0.12 -10.36 -14.58
N TYR A 160 0.57 -11.41 -14.13
CA TYR A 160 0.67 -11.81 -12.73
C TYR A 160 1.96 -11.25 -12.11
N PRO A 161 2.10 -11.22 -10.76
CA PRO A 161 3.40 -10.98 -10.16
C PRO A 161 4.45 -12.01 -10.66
N PRO A 162 5.69 -11.61 -11.01
CA PRO A 162 6.27 -10.29 -10.78
C PRO A 162 6.03 -9.26 -11.89
N ASP A 163 5.42 -9.61 -13.03
CA ASP A 163 5.20 -8.67 -14.15
C ASP A 163 4.17 -7.59 -13.79
N TYR A 164 3.17 -7.92 -12.94
CA TYR A 164 2.36 -6.95 -12.20
C TYR A 164 3.17 -6.45 -10.99
N PHE A 165 4.09 -5.53 -11.22
CA PHE A 165 5.09 -5.12 -10.24
C PHE A 165 4.53 -4.23 -9.10
N MET A 166 3.29 -3.74 -9.20
CA MET A 166 2.58 -3.09 -8.09
C MET A 166 1.77 -4.07 -7.24
N GLY A 167 1.70 -5.33 -7.64
CA GLY A 167 0.89 -6.34 -6.96
C GLY A 167 1.65 -7.03 -5.79
N MET A 168 0.93 -7.69 -4.89
CA MET A 168 -0.54 -7.66 -4.82
C MET A 168 -1.01 -6.30 -4.29
N ARG A 169 -2.07 -5.79 -4.87
CA ARG A 169 -2.53 -4.43 -4.59
C ARG A 169 -4.01 -4.41 -4.18
N LEU A 170 -4.35 -3.53 -3.24
CA LEU A 170 -5.73 -3.29 -2.82
C LEU A 170 -6.44 -2.36 -3.78
N VAL A 171 -7.62 -2.78 -4.29
CA VAL A 171 -8.49 -1.97 -5.16
C VAL A 171 -9.95 -2.12 -4.72
N PHE A 172 -10.68 -1.02 -4.73
CA PHE A 172 -12.11 -0.97 -4.46
C PHE A 172 -12.88 -1.16 -5.77
N PHE A 173 -13.78 -2.13 -5.80
CA PHE A 173 -14.57 -2.49 -6.99
C PHE A 173 -15.92 -1.77 -6.97
N ALA A 174 -15.89 -0.43 -6.94
CA ALA A 174 -17.06 0.43 -7.02
C ALA A 174 -17.90 0.11 -8.25
N ASP A 175 -19.22 0.25 -8.16
CA ASP A 175 -20.18 -0.10 -9.22
C ASP A 175 -20.04 0.72 -10.51
N ASP A 176 -19.56 1.98 -10.39
CA ASP A 176 -19.22 2.86 -11.52
C ASP A 176 -17.72 2.84 -11.87
N HIS A 177 -16.95 1.92 -11.29
CA HIS A 177 -15.50 1.75 -11.44
C HIS A 177 -14.65 2.89 -10.87
N VAL A 178 -15.23 3.84 -10.16
CA VAL A 178 -14.53 4.98 -9.55
C VAL A 178 -14.80 5.01 -8.04
N PHE A 179 -13.76 4.92 -7.23
CA PHE A 179 -13.86 5.18 -5.80
C PHE A 179 -13.29 6.57 -5.49
N GLY A 180 -14.20 7.56 -5.45
CA GLY A 180 -13.89 8.96 -5.27
C GLY A 180 -13.85 9.41 -3.80
N HIS A 181 -13.55 10.70 -3.61
CA HIS A 181 -13.54 11.30 -2.26
C HIS A 181 -14.92 11.27 -1.61
N TRP A 182 -15.97 11.57 -2.38
CA TRP A 182 -17.34 11.54 -1.87
C TRP A 182 -17.75 10.13 -1.46
N ASP A 183 -17.34 9.09 -2.22
CA ASP A 183 -17.65 7.71 -1.88
C ASP A 183 -16.93 7.28 -0.60
N MET A 184 -15.67 7.69 -0.43
CA MET A 184 -14.94 7.50 0.82
C MET A 184 -15.65 8.16 2.00
N HIS A 185 -16.12 9.40 1.83
CA HIS A 185 -16.85 10.13 2.87
C HIS A 185 -18.14 9.43 3.30
N GLU A 186 -18.91 8.92 2.32
CA GLU A 186 -20.20 8.27 2.58
C GLU A 186 -20.07 6.83 3.11
N CYS A 187 -19.00 6.11 2.71
CA CYS A 187 -18.88 4.69 2.99
C CYS A 187 -17.96 4.36 4.16
N LEU A 188 -16.89 5.14 4.36
CA LEU A 188 -15.88 4.82 5.37
C LEU A 188 -16.05 5.67 6.63
N PRO A 189 -15.97 5.07 7.84
CA PRO A 189 -15.81 5.82 9.08
C PRO A 189 -14.60 6.77 8.99
N GLU A 190 -14.66 7.92 9.65
CA GLU A 190 -13.62 8.95 9.59
C GLU A 190 -12.22 8.39 9.89
N LYS A 191 -12.09 7.47 10.84
CA LYS A 191 -10.83 6.81 11.20
C LYS A 191 -10.25 5.92 10.08
N CYS A 192 -11.07 5.46 9.14
CA CYS A 192 -10.66 4.64 7.99
C CYS A 192 -10.46 5.48 6.72
N GLN A 193 -10.75 6.78 6.77
CA GLN A 193 -10.53 7.68 5.65
C GLN A 193 -9.04 8.06 5.56
N HIS A 194 -8.55 8.21 4.33
CA HIS A 194 -7.15 8.60 4.10
C HIS A 194 -7.07 10.05 3.60
N PHE A 195 -6.11 10.80 4.16
CA PHE A 195 -5.85 12.19 3.80
C PHE A 195 -4.38 12.38 3.43
N TYR A 196 -4.13 13.09 2.34
CA TYR A 196 -2.79 13.54 1.97
C TYR A 196 -2.45 14.80 2.78
N GLY A 197 -1.35 14.75 3.53
CA GLY A 197 -0.95 15.84 4.42
C GLY A 197 -1.99 16.21 5.46
N ASP A 198 -2.73 15.22 5.98
CA ASP A 198 -3.80 15.35 7.00
C ASP A 198 -4.96 16.29 6.62
N MET A 199 -5.02 16.76 5.38
CA MET A 199 -5.97 17.77 4.95
C MET A 199 -6.81 17.37 3.74
N TYR A 200 -6.19 16.78 2.73
CA TYR A 200 -6.80 16.53 1.43
C TYR A 200 -7.21 15.07 1.30
N PRO A 201 -8.53 14.76 1.14
CA PRO A 201 -8.97 13.39 0.94
C PRO A 201 -8.23 12.72 -0.22
N SER A 202 -7.94 11.43 -0.09
CA SER A 202 -7.26 10.69 -1.15
C SER A 202 -7.58 9.19 -1.07
N THR A 203 -8.54 8.72 -1.83
CA THR A 203 -8.81 7.28 -1.92
C THR A 203 -7.66 6.52 -2.55
N ASN A 204 -6.78 7.21 -3.30
CA ASN A 204 -5.55 6.62 -3.82
C ASN A 204 -4.62 6.11 -2.72
N GLY A 205 -4.61 6.73 -1.55
CA GLY A 205 -3.85 6.27 -0.39
C GLY A 205 -4.38 4.97 0.20
N LEU A 206 -5.64 4.64 0.01
CA LEU A 206 -6.21 3.36 0.44
C LEU A 206 -5.80 2.17 -0.45
N SER A 207 -5.21 2.43 -1.61
CA SER A 207 -4.76 1.40 -2.56
C SER A 207 -3.35 0.91 -2.19
N VAL A 208 -3.26 0.14 -1.11
CA VAL A 208 -2.01 -0.45 -0.59
C VAL A 208 -1.38 -1.34 -1.66
N LYS A 209 -0.07 -1.20 -1.88
CA LYS A 209 0.74 -1.99 -2.81
C LYS A 209 1.56 -3.02 -2.02
N TRP A 210 1.97 -4.10 -2.70
CA TRP A 210 2.85 -5.12 -2.10
C TRP A 210 2.30 -5.64 -0.77
N VAL A 211 1.00 -5.91 -0.76
CA VAL A 211 0.30 -6.45 0.42
C VAL A 211 0.91 -7.81 0.78
N ASP A 212 1.38 -7.94 2.01
CA ASP A 212 1.98 -9.16 2.54
C ASP A 212 1.19 -9.76 3.70
N GLU A 213 0.41 -8.95 4.42
CA GLU A 213 -0.40 -9.46 5.53
C GLU A 213 -1.81 -8.84 5.55
N ILE A 214 -2.77 -9.66 5.98
CA ILE A 214 -4.14 -9.28 6.33
C ILE A 214 -4.36 -9.69 7.78
N ARG A 215 -4.56 -8.73 8.67
CA ARG A 215 -4.65 -8.95 10.12
C ARG A 215 -6.04 -8.58 10.62
N ILE A 216 -6.78 -9.54 11.14
CA ILE A 216 -8.09 -9.31 11.77
C ILE A 216 -7.88 -9.10 13.27
N HIS A 217 -8.32 -7.98 13.79
CA HIS A 217 -8.28 -7.63 15.21
C HIS A 217 -9.69 -7.75 15.82
N THR A 218 -9.88 -8.76 16.64
CA THR A 218 -11.15 -8.97 17.37
C THR A 218 -11.40 -7.79 18.30
N GLY A 219 -12.59 -7.19 18.22
CA GLY A 219 -12.95 -6.01 19.01
C GLY A 219 -12.38 -4.69 18.52
N GLY A 220 -11.65 -4.70 17.39
CA GLY A 220 -11.05 -3.53 16.75
C GLY A 220 -9.57 -3.34 17.04
N TYR A 221 -8.91 -2.52 16.22
CA TYR A 221 -7.49 -2.20 16.36
C TYR A 221 -7.28 -0.98 17.25
N THR A 222 -6.54 -1.13 18.33
CA THR A 222 -6.30 -0.06 19.31
C THR A 222 -4.93 0.61 19.21
N GLY A 223 -4.12 0.20 18.20
CA GLY A 223 -2.74 0.68 18.07
C GLY A 223 -1.71 -0.01 18.98
N ASP A 224 -2.16 -0.58 20.11
CA ASP A 224 -1.29 -1.18 21.13
C ASP A 224 -1.38 -2.71 21.21
N ALA A 225 -2.34 -3.35 20.55
CA ALA A 225 -2.60 -4.77 20.64
C ALA A 225 -1.74 -5.59 19.68
N GLY A 226 -0.59 -6.04 20.18
CA GLY A 226 -0.06 -7.40 19.99
C GLY A 226 0.27 -7.92 18.60
N GLY A 227 0.54 -7.09 17.61
CA GLY A 227 1.41 -7.52 16.51
C GLY A 227 2.86 -7.18 16.90
N PRO A 228 3.90 -7.92 16.45
CA PRO A 228 5.23 -7.39 16.55
C PRO A 228 5.20 -6.05 15.83
N ALA A 229 5.21 -4.95 16.62
CA ALA A 229 5.50 -3.65 16.08
C ALA A 229 6.84 -3.79 15.38
N LYS A 230 6.85 -4.03 14.08
CA LYS A 230 7.95 -3.59 13.26
C LYS A 230 7.93 -2.09 13.44
N SER A 231 8.64 -1.64 14.50
CA SER A 231 9.00 -0.26 14.65
C SER A 231 9.42 0.17 13.25
N MET A 232 8.62 1.04 12.61
CA MET A 232 9.19 1.87 11.56
C MET A 232 10.53 2.32 12.10
N PRO A 233 11.65 2.16 11.38
CA PRO A 233 12.81 2.91 11.72
C PRO A 233 12.31 4.36 11.67
N THR A 234 12.08 4.94 12.85
CA THR A 234 11.98 6.38 12.99
C THR A 234 13.10 6.89 12.12
N PRO A 235 12.87 7.79 11.13
CA PRO A 235 13.96 8.39 10.44
C PRO A 235 14.77 9.07 11.54
N THR A 236 15.77 8.36 12.02
CA THR A 236 16.76 8.92 12.89
C THR A 236 17.33 10.01 12.02
N SER A 237 17.04 11.25 12.36
CA SER A 237 17.75 12.41 11.89
C SER A 237 19.15 12.32 12.48
N SER A 238 19.88 11.28 12.11
CA SER A 238 21.32 11.27 12.19
C SER A 238 21.75 12.26 11.12
N PRO A 239 22.41 13.36 11.50
CA PRO A 239 23.01 14.23 10.51
C PRO A 239 23.89 13.33 9.64
N MET A 240 23.66 13.35 8.34
CA MET A 240 24.48 12.58 7.39
C MET A 240 25.95 12.89 7.68
N PRO A 241 26.77 11.92 8.13
CA PRO A 241 28.17 12.17 8.44
C PRO A 241 29.03 12.30 7.18
N GLY A 242 28.55 13.02 6.20
CA GLY A 242 29.23 13.22 4.92
C GLY A 242 29.23 14.66 4.43
N PHE A 243 28.32 15.50 4.89
CA PHE A 243 28.22 16.87 4.39
C PHE A 243 29.22 17.81 5.07
N GLU A 244 29.48 17.61 6.35
CA GLU A 244 30.46 18.46 7.06
C GLU A 244 31.92 18.17 6.68
N ALA A 245 32.24 16.92 6.34
CA ALA A 245 33.58 16.53 5.91
C ALA A 245 33.96 17.10 4.53
N VAL A 246 33.01 17.32 3.66
CA VAL A 246 33.25 17.89 2.32
C VAL A 246 33.56 19.38 2.41
N PHE A 247 32.89 20.12 3.30
CA PHE A 247 33.19 21.56 3.52
C PHE A 247 34.52 21.80 4.24
N ALA A 248 34.91 20.92 5.16
CA ALA A 248 36.17 21.01 5.83
C ALA A 248 37.37 20.79 4.89
N ILE A 249 37.23 19.85 3.92
CA ILE A 249 38.28 19.59 2.93
C ILE A 249 38.35 20.69 1.86
N ALA A 250 37.22 21.28 1.48
CA ALA A 250 37.19 22.40 0.54
C ALA A 250 37.76 23.69 1.16
N GLY A 251 37.53 23.94 2.45
CA GLY A 251 38.08 25.06 3.18
C GLY A 251 39.62 24.99 3.35
N LEU A 252 40.19 23.78 3.47
CA LEU A 252 41.63 23.58 3.62
C LEU A 252 42.40 23.73 2.30
N LEU A 253 41.77 23.57 1.16
CA LEU A 253 42.34 23.70 -0.18
C LEU A 253 42.35 25.16 -0.68
N LEU A 254 41.63 26.07 -0.04
CA LEU A 254 41.61 27.51 -0.36
C LEU A 254 42.52 28.36 0.55
N ALA A 255 43.17 27.74 1.55
CA ALA A 255 44.06 28.42 2.48
C ALA A 255 45.57 28.10 2.24
N THR A 256 45.87 27.41 1.15
CA THR A 256 47.26 27.19 0.66
C THR A 256 47.37 27.66 -0.79
#